data_2357d923ebf22e27ea306e1124370bd0
#
_entry.id   2357d923ebf22e27ea306e1124370bd0
#
_cell.length_a   1.000
_cell.length_b   1.000
_cell.length_c   1.000
_cell.angle_alpha   90.00
_cell.angle_beta   90.00
_cell.angle_gamma   90.00
#
_symmetry.space_group_name_H-M   'P 1'
#
loop_
_entity.id
_entity.type
_entity.pdbx_description
1 polymer ?
#
loop_
_entity_poly.entity_id
_entity_poly.type
_entity_poly.pdbx_seq_one_letter_code
_entity_poly.pdbx_strand_id
1 'polypeptide(L)'
;MKTFSRRAILASAALLANPWVARAQGAADERMIAQMLVLGFSGTSSADTGAQKLAQHLSAGRVGGVCFLGHNTRNRAGIESLTRLFISAGRSGKPLVSVDQEGGAVQRLGQRTGWNAIPAAQAVATRNTPEQARGIYAQMARELKAAGFNLNLAPVVDLGFEPKNPIVYKWGRAFGKDGATVAQYAAAFVEGHRAQGVLTAHKHFPGHGSTYVDSHDRPVDLTPTWRPDELVPFRDLAKRGLIDIVMSGHLTHAKLTGGLPATLSPSAMRLLRQDVGFNGAVMTDDLDMKAIRSSFSLEDAIVRSVSAGHDLILLSNSLQPDDMLPQKAVAAVKAAAAAGRIAPGQIEQSAQRIAALRARV
;
A
#
# COMPACT_ATOMS: atom_id res chain seq x y z
N MET A 1 -52.63 58.12 -1.79
CA MET A 1 -51.30 57.40 -1.60
C MET A 1 -51.56 56.09 -0.91
N LYS A 2 -51.48 54.99 -1.67
CA LYS A 2 -51.69 53.62 -1.12
C LYS A 2 -50.35 52.95 -0.97
N THR A 3 -49.99 52.63 0.25
CA THR A 3 -48.78 51.88 0.64
C THR A 3 -48.98 50.39 0.38
N PHE A 4 -48.19 49.80 -0.53
CA PHE A 4 -48.16 48.36 -0.75
C PHE A 4 -47.16 47.71 0.25
N SER A 5 -47.72 46.89 1.13
CA SER A 5 -46.93 46.00 2.02
C SER A 5 -46.38 44.83 1.21
N ARG A 6 -45.04 44.70 1.16
CA ARG A 6 -44.36 43.54 0.60
C ARG A 6 -44.26 42.46 1.68
N ARG A 7 -45.13 41.46 1.65
CA ARG A 7 -44.94 40.20 2.39
C ARG A 7 -43.92 39.34 1.62
N ALA A 8 -42.71 39.22 2.17
CA ALA A 8 -41.72 38.28 1.71
C ALA A 8 -42.19 36.86 2.09
N ILE A 9 -42.51 36.07 1.09
CA ILE A 9 -42.74 34.62 1.25
C ILE A 9 -41.37 33.94 1.29
N LEU A 10 -40.87 33.57 2.46
CA LEU A 10 -39.76 32.67 2.62
C LEU A 10 -40.28 31.25 2.32
N ALA A 11 -40.10 30.80 1.09
CA ALA A 11 -40.27 29.40 0.73
C ALA A 11 -39.05 28.64 1.23
N SER A 12 -39.14 28.02 2.41
CA SER A 12 -38.17 27.01 2.88
C SER A 12 -38.31 25.75 2.01
N ALA A 13 -37.48 25.65 0.98
CA ALA A 13 -37.31 24.41 0.23
C ALA A 13 -36.63 23.39 1.15
N ALA A 14 -37.39 22.66 1.91
CA ALA A 14 -36.92 21.41 2.52
C ALA A 14 -36.64 20.43 1.37
N LEU A 15 -35.37 20.30 0.98
CA LEU A 15 -34.89 19.20 0.13
C LEU A 15 -35.14 17.90 0.92
N LEU A 16 -36.29 17.28 0.70
CA LEU A 16 -36.57 15.92 1.11
C LEU A 16 -35.55 15.04 0.38
N ALA A 17 -34.47 14.64 1.09
CA ALA A 17 -33.48 13.71 0.56
C ALA A 17 -34.23 12.43 0.15
N ASN A 18 -34.26 12.13 -1.14
CA ASN A 18 -34.88 10.92 -1.66
C ASN A 18 -34.17 9.72 -1.05
N PRO A 19 -34.84 8.86 -0.26
CA PRO A 19 -34.21 7.74 0.44
C PRO A 19 -33.55 6.74 -0.51
N TRP A 20 -33.99 6.65 -1.75
CA TRP A 20 -33.37 5.84 -2.80
C TRP A 20 -32.01 6.41 -3.25
N VAL A 21 -31.90 7.73 -3.37
CA VAL A 21 -30.64 8.41 -3.72
C VAL A 21 -29.64 8.26 -2.55
N ALA A 22 -30.07 8.50 -1.32
CA ALA A 22 -29.23 8.33 -0.14
C ALA A 22 -28.73 6.88 0.02
N ARG A 23 -29.58 5.87 -0.26
CA ARG A 23 -29.21 4.46 -0.21
C ARG A 23 -28.24 4.07 -1.33
N ALA A 24 -28.42 4.59 -2.54
CA ALA A 24 -27.53 4.37 -3.67
C ALA A 24 -26.15 4.99 -3.42
N GLN A 25 -26.09 6.21 -2.87
CA GLN A 25 -24.85 6.89 -2.49
C GLN A 25 -24.13 6.08 -1.39
N GLY A 26 -24.82 5.68 -0.32
CA GLY A 26 -24.23 4.89 0.76
C GLY A 26 -23.67 3.53 0.30
N ALA A 27 -24.29 2.89 -0.70
CA ALA A 27 -23.76 1.65 -1.30
C ALA A 27 -22.54 1.90 -2.20
N ALA A 28 -22.49 3.06 -2.89
CA ALA A 28 -21.32 3.46 -3.68
C ALA A 28 -20.12 3.74 -2.76
N ASP A 29 -20.34 4.46 -1.67
CA ASP A 29 -19.31 4.76 -0.66
C ASP A 29 -18.73 3.48 -0.05
N GLU A 30 -19.58 2.51 0.32
CA GLU A 30 -19.14 1.22 0.84
C GLU A 30 -18.24 0.46 -0.14
N ARG A 31 -18.57 0.48 -1.43
CA ARG A 31 -17.74 -0.14 -2.47
C ARG A 31 -16.42 0.58 -2.64
N MET A 32 -16.40 1.91 -2.64
CA MET A 32 -15.15 2.68 -2.75
C MET A 32 -14.24 2.39 -1.57
N ILE A 33 -14.75 2.38 -0.33
CA ILE A 33 -13.98 2.03 0.86
C ILE A 33 -13.47 0.58 0.78
N ALA A 34 -14.32 -0.37 0.38
CA ALA A 34 -13.94 -1.77 0.23
C ALA A 34 -12.79 -1.97 -0.78
N GLN A 35 -12.75 -1.16 -1.84
CA GLN A 35 -11.67 -1.22 -2.83
C GLN A 35 -10.33 -0.68 -2.32
N MET A 36 -10.30 0.03 -1.19
CA MET A 36 -9.08 0.47 -0.50
C MET A 36 -8.41 -0.68 0.26
N LEU A 37 -9.12 -1.76 0.59
CA LEU A 37 -8.62 -2.85 1.43
C LEU A 37 -7.80 -3.87 0.62
N VAL A 38 -6.58 -4.15 1.08
CA VAL A 38 -5.69 -5.22 0.57
C VAL A 38 -5.44 -6.18 1.71
N LEU A 39 -5.95 -7.40 1.63
CA LEU A 39 -5.94 -8.35 2.73
C LEU A 39 -4.98 -9.53 2.50
N GLY A 40 -4.30 -9.93 3.58
CA GLY A 40 -3.69 -11.23 3.70
C GLY A 40 -4.73 -12.32 3.99
N PHE A 41 -4.28 -13.56 3.98
CA PHE A 41 -5.14 -14.73 4.17
C PHE A 41 -4.35 -15.92 4.73
N SER A 42 -5.05 -16.88 5.31
CA SER A 42 -4.49 -18.19 5.66
C SER A 42 -4.68 -19.19 4.53
N GLY A 43 -3.70 -20.07 4.36
CA GLY A 43 -3.75 -21.13 3.35
C GLY A 43 -2.58 -21.10 2.38
N THR A 44 -2.35 -22.25 1.73
CA THR A 44 -1.24 -22.52 0.79
C THR A 44 -1.73 -23.07 -0.56
N SER A 45 -3.03 -23.30 -0.66
CA SER A 45 -3.70 -23.78 -1.86
C SER A 45 -5.08 -23.14 -2.03
N SER A 46 -5.63 -23.21 -3.25
CA SER A 46 -6.97 -22.69 -3.55
C SER A 46 -8.10 -23.47 -2.84
N ALA A 47 -7.84 -24.65 -2.31
CA ALA A 47 -8.81 -25.44 -1.56
C ALA A 47 -8.91 -25.05 -0.08
N ASP A 48 -7.94 -24.28 0.43
CA ASP A 48 -7.88 -23.92 1.85
C ASP A 48 -8.98 -22.92 2.22
N THR A 49 -9.61 -23.14 3.38
CA THR A 49 -10.77 -22.35 3.84
C THR A 49 -10.51 -20.85 3.85
N GLY A 50 -9.31 -20.41 4.32
CA GLY A 50 -8.98 -18.98 4.35
C GLY A 50 -8.88 -18.35 2.95
N ALA A 51 -8.30 -19.08 1.99
CA ALA A 51 -8.25 -18.66 0.61
C ALA A 51 -9.65 -18.56 -0.02
N GLN A 52 -10.51 -19.56 0.23
CA GLN A 52 -11.89 -19.56 -0.26
C GLN A 52 -12.73 -18.40 0.33
N LYS A 53 -12.59 -18.11 1.62
CA LYS A 53 -13.25 -16.96 2.27
C LYS A 53 -12.81 -15.64 1.65
N LEU A 54 -11.50 -15.44 1.43
CA LEU A 54 -11.01 -14.22 0.79
C LEU A 54 -11.50 -14.10 -0.66
N ALA A 55 -11.57 -15.21 -1.41
CA ALA A 55 -12.16 -15.23 -2.75
C ALA A 55 -13.64 -14.83 -2.74
N GLN A 56 -14.41 -15.26 -1.73
CA GLN A 56 -15.80 -14.81 -1.55
C GLN A 56 -15.89 -13.30 -1.25
N HIS A 57 -14.97 -12.72 -0.47
CA HIS A 57 -14.93 -11.28 -0.24
C HIS A 57 -14.61 -10.51 -1.53
N LEU A 58 -13.65 -10.98 -2.34
CA LEU A 58 -13.36 -10.42 -3.66
C LEU A 58 -14.57 -10.46 -4.59
N SER A 59 -15.22 -11.62 -4.67
CA SER A 59 -16.41 -11.84 -5.50
C SER A 59 -17.58 -10.94 -5.13
N ALA A 60 -17.72 -10.65 -3.83
CA ALA A 60 -18.73 -9.75 -3.29
C ALA A 60 -18.33 -8.26 -3.36
N GLY A 61 -17.13 -7.93 -3.87
CA GLY A 61 -16.61 -6.57 -3.95
C GLY A 61 -16.29 -5.93 -2.58
N ARG A 62 -16.04 -6.75 -1.55
CA ARG A 62 -15.76 -6.31 -0.16
C ARG A 62 -14.29 -6.01 0.10
N VAL A 63 -13.40 -6.36 -0.82
CA VAL A 63 -11.96 -6.05 -0.78
C VAL A 63 -11.45 -5.72 -2.17
N GLY A 64 -10.42 -4.88 -2.25
CA GLY A 64 -9.81 -4.43 -3.49
C GLY A 64 -8.60 -5.24 -3.93
N GLY A 65 -7.99 -5.99 -3.03
CA GLY A 65 -6.79 -6.76 -3.35
C GLY A 65 -6.45 -7.78 -2.30
N VAL A 66 -5.45 -8.58 -2.61
CA VAL A 66 -4.89 -9.62 -1.75
C VAL A 66 -3.38 -9.45 -1.61
N CYS A 67 -2.84 -9.78 -0.45
CA CYS A 67 -1.41 -9.81 -0.18
C CYS A 67 -0.96 -11.23 0.18
N PHE A 68 0.02 -11.74 -0.57
CA PHE A 68 0.67 -13.00 -0.26
C PHE A 68 1.81 -12.78 0.73
N LEU A 69 1.74 -13.48 1.85
CA LEU A 69 2.78 -13.51 2.87
C LEU A 69 3.64 -14.77 2.74
N GLY A 70 4.75 -14.82 3.47
CA GLY A 70 5.68 -15.95 3.38
C GLY A 70 5.06 -17.33 3.61
N HIS A 71 4.06 -17.43 4.48
CA HIS A 71 3.37 -18.69 4.77
C HIS A 71 2.46 -19.17 3.62
N ASN A 72 2.03 -18.30 2.72
CA ASN A 72 1.21 -18.66 1.56
C ASN A 72 2.04 -19.24 0.40
N THR A 73 3.35 -18.98 0.39
CA THR A 73 4.22 -19.24 -0.77
C THR A 73 5.11 -20.48 -0.56
N ARG A 74 4.50 -21.65 -0.38
CA ARG A 74 5.23 -22.89 -0.10
C ARG A 74 5.80 -23.58 -1.33
N ASN A 75 5.06 -23.58 -2.43
CA ASN A 75 5.47 -24.19 -3.69
C ASN A 75 4.73 -23.54 -4.87
N ARG A 76 5.25 -23.78 -6.07
CA ARG A 76 4.76 -23.17 -7.32
C ARG A 76 3.29 -23.47 -7.58
N ALA A 77 2.89 -24.73 -7.49
CA ALA A 77 1.50 -25.14 -7.81
C ALA A 77 0.49 -24.48 -6.85
N GLY A 78 0.80 -24.36 -5.56
CA GLY A 78 -0.01 -23.69 -4.56
C GLY A 78 -0.16 -22.20 -4.88
N ILE A 79 0.94 -21.50 -5.16
CA ILE A 79 0.93 -20.08 -5.52
C ILE A 79 0.07 -19.84 -6.76
N GLU A 80 0.30 -20.61 -7.86
CA GLU A 80 -0.44 -20.45 -9.09
C GLU A 80 -1.93 -20.81 -8.94
N SER A 81 -2.26 -21.77 -8.05
CA SER A 81 -3.66 -22.10 -7.74
C SER A 81 -4.38 -20.97 -7.02
N LEU A 82 -3.70 -20.34 -6.04
CA LEU A 82 -4.21 -19.22 -5.26
C LEU A 82 -4.40 -17.97 -6.12
N THR A 83 -3.41 -17.60 -6.94
CA THR A 83 -3.51 -16.42 -7.81
C THR A 83 -4.63 -16.57 -8.83
N ARG A 84 -4.79 -17.77 -9.45
CA ARG A 84 -5.92 -18.06 -10.34
C ARG A 84 -7.26 -17.94 -9.61
N LEU A 85 -7.37 -18.45 -8.38
CA LEU A 85 -8.58 -18.33 -7.56
C LEU A 85 -8.95 -16.84 -7.35
N PHE A 86 -8.01 -16.02 -6.94
CA PHE A 86 -8.28 -14.62 -6.63
C PHE A 86 -8.56 -13.77 -7.88
N ILE A 87 -7.84 -14.00 -8.97
CA ILE A 87 -8.09 -13.32 -10.25
C ILE A 87 -9.49 -13.65 -10.76
N SER A 88 -9.89 -14.93 -10.73
CA SER A 88 -11.22 -15.36 -11.20
C SER A 88 -12.36 -14.88 -10.29
N ALA A 89 -12.07 -14.62 -9.00
CA ALA A 89 -13.04 -14.08 -8.05
C ALA A 89 -13.31 -12.57 -8.24
N GLY A 90 -12.43 -11.85 -8.92
CA GLY A 90 -12.50 -10.40 -9.10
C GLY A 90 -13.59 -9.93 -10.05
N ARG A 91 -14.87 -10.09 -9.71
CA ARG A 91 -16.02 -9.71 -10.56
C ARG A 91 -16.21 -8.20 -10.71
N SER A 92 -15.78 -7.42 -9.75
CA SER A 92 -15.92 -5.94 -9.74
C SER A 92 -14.74 -5.20 -10.39
N GLY A 93 -13.87 -5.92 -11.10
CA GLY A 93 -12.63 -5.44 -11.69
C GLY A 93 -11.45 -6.30 -11.28
N LYS A 94 -10.29 -6.12 -11.93
CA LYS A 94 -9.07 -6.88 -11.58
C LYS A 94 -8.63 -6.55 -10.16
N PRO A 95 -8.54 -7.53 -9.24
CA PRO A 95 -8.00 -7.27 -7.91
C PRO A 95 -6.50 -6.99 -7.99
N LEU A 96 -5.98 -6.23 -7.03
CA LEU A 96 -4.54 -6.15 -6.80
C LEU A 96 -4.09 -7.46 -6.15
N VAL A 97 -3.19 -8.20 -6.81
CA VAL A 97 -2.62 -9.45 -6.29
C VAL A 97 -1.16 -9.18 -6.01
N SER A 98 -0.81 -8.99 -4.73
CA SER A 98 0.47 -8.45 -4.32
C SER A 98 1.33 -9.47 -3.57
N VAL A 99 2.64 -9.23 -3.61
CA VAL A 99 3.66 -10.04 -2.93
C VAL A 99 4.92 -9.20 -2.69
N ASP A 100 5.69 -9.51 -1.62
CA ASP A 100 7.04 -8.97 -1.42
C ASP A 100 8.06 -9.78 -2.22
N GLN A 101 8.52 -9.21 -3.30
CA GLN A 101 9.58 -9.80 -4.13
C GLN A 101 10.69 -8.77 -4.36
N GLU A 102 11.51 -8.56 -3.31
CA GLU A 102 12.63 -7.60 -3.36
C GLU A 102 13.89 -8.22 -3.99
N GLY A 103 14.04 -9.51 -3.79
CA GLY A 103 15.27 -10.27 -3.98
C GLY A 103 16.00 -10.52 -2.65
N GLY A 104 17.06 -11.33 -2.67
CA GLY A 104 17.84 -11.67 -1.47
C GLY A 104 17.01 -12.35 -0.40
N ALA A 105 17.03 -11.79 0.83
CA ALA A 105 16.32 -12.35 1.97
C ALA A 105 14.79 -12.19 1.87
N VAL A 106 14.31 -11.16 1.15
CA VAL A 106 12.88 -10.89 0.98
C VAL A 106 12.45 -11.25 -0.43
N GLN A 107 12.25 -12.53 -0.66
CA GLN A 107 11.65 -13.04 -1.88
C GLN A 107 10.78 -14.27 -1.59
N ARG A 108 9.59 -14.28 -2.18
CA ARG A 108 8.61 -15.36 -2.03
C ARG A 108 8.70 -16.36 -3.17
N LEU A 109 8.98 -15.87 -4.38
CA LEU A 109 9.29 -16.64 -5.56
C LEU A 109 10.82 -16.80 -5.66
N GLY A 110 11.31 -17.98 -5.40
CA GLY A 110 12.75 -18.31 -5.41
C GLY A 110 12.99 -19.80 -5.59
N GLN A 111 14.22 -20.26 -5.51
CA GLN A 111 14.59 -21.66 -5.79
C GLN A 111 13.76 -22.68 -5.01
N ARG A 112 13.48 -22.42 -3.72
CA ARG A 112 12.67 -23.33 -2.90
C ARG A 112 11.21 -23.46 -3.37
N THR A 113 10.73 -22.49 -4.09
CA THR A 113 9.35 -22.43 -4.62
C THR A 113 9.28 -22.66 -6.12
N GLY A 114 10.42 -23.02 -6.78
CA GLY A 114 10.48 -23.39 -8.18
C GLY A 114 10.65 -22.21 -9.16
N TRP A 115 11.20 -21.06 -8.69
CA TRP A 115 11.54 -19.89 -9.49
C TRP A 115 13.02 -19.52 -9.36
N ASN A 116 13.48 -18.59 -10.19
CA ASN A 116 14.84 -18.10 -10.10
C ASN A 116 15.08 -17.28 -8.82
N ALA A 117 16.24 -17.49 -8.21
CA ALA A 117 16.68 -16.62 -7.14
C ALA A 117 17.18 -15.28 -7.69
N ILE A 118 16.68 -14.20 -7.13
CA ILE A 118 17.15 -12.85 -7.44
C ILE A 118 18.08 -12.38 -6.32
N PRO A 119 19.28 -11.84 -6.63
CA PRO A 119 20.17 -11.33 -5.59
C PRO A 119 19.56 -10.18 -4.80
N ALA A 120 20.07 -9.91 -3.59
CA ALA A 120 19.70 -8.73 -2.81
C ALA A 120 20.01 -7.43 -3.57
N ALA A 121 19.24 -6.38 -3.32
CA ALA A 121 19.35 -5.10 -4.00
C ALA A 121 20.80 -4.54 -3.98
N GLN A 122 21.48 -4.61 -2.83
CA GLN A 122 22.88 -4.22 -2.70
C GLN A 122 23.80 -5.02 -3.63
N ALA A 123 23.60 -6.33 -3.73
CA ALA A 123 24.42 -7.18 -4.60
C ALA A 123 24.16 -6.88 -6.08
N VAL A 124 22.91 -6.61 -6.45
CA VAL A 124 22.58 -6.17 -7.82
C VAL A 124 23.29 -4.85 -8.13
N ALA A 125 23.16 -3.85 -7.26
CA ALA A 125 23.73 -2.53 -7.47
C ALA A 125 25.29 -2.53 -7.47
N THR A 126 25.91 -3.44 -6.71
CA THR A 126 27.39 -3.54 -6.66
C THR A 126 27.98 -4.22 -7.90
N ARG A 127 27.23 -5.17 -8.50
CA ARG A 127 27.78 -6.06 -9.55
C ARG A 127 27.29 -5.74 -10.95
N ASN A 128 26.30 -4.87 -11.10
CA ASN A 128 25.63 -4.60 -12.37
C ASN A 128 25.48 -3.09 -12.57
N THR A 129 25.48 -2.65 -13.82
CA THR A 129 25.02 -1.31 -14.17
C THR A 129 23.50 -1.19 -14.02
N PRO A 130 22.92 0.02 -13.94
CA PRO A 130 21.46 0.18 -13.92
C PRO A 130 20.75 -0.48 -15.11
N GLU A 131 21.34 -0.46 -16.29
CA GLU A 131 20.79 -1.13 -17.49
C GLU A 131 20.76 -2.67 -17.32
N GLN A 132 21.84 -3.27 -16.81
CA GLN A 132 21.86 -4.70 -16.49
C GLN A 132 20.86 -5.06 -15.38
N ALA A 133 20.75 -4.21 -14.34
CA ALA A 133 19.77 -4.36 -13.27
C ALA A 133 18.33 -4.34 -13.82
N ARG A 134 18.03 -3.46 -14.79
CA ARG A 134 16.73 -3.43 -15.47
C ARG A 134 16.39 -4.78 -16.11
N GLY A 135 17.36 -5.43 -16.75
CA GLY A 135 17.18 -6.79 -17.31
C GLY A 135 16.86 -7.84 -16.24
N ILE A 136 17.57 -7.82 -15.10
CA ILE A 136 17.32 -8.70 -13.96
C ILE A 136 15.90 -8.51 -13.43
N TYR A 137 15.47 -7.26 -13.22
CA TYR A 137 14.15 -6.95 -12.69
C TYR A 137 13.02 -7.16 -13.69
N ALA A 138 13.29 -7.04 -15.00
CA ALA A 138 12.34 -7.46 -16.02
C ALA A 138 12.11 -8.99 -16.01
N GLN A 139 13.17 -9.78 -15.73
CA GLN A 139 13.02 -11.22 -15.55
C GLN A 139 12.19 -11.55 -14.30
N MET A 140 12.47 -10.91 -13.15
CA MET A 140 11.68 -11.04 -11.93
C MET A 140 10.19 -10.72 -12.22
N ALA A 141 9.91 -9.62 -12.90
CA ALA A 141 8.57 -9.20 -13.21
C ALA A 141 7.83 -10.16 -14.17
N ARG A 142 8.52 -10.75 -15.15
CA ARG A 142 7.95 -11.82 -16.00
C ARG A 142 7.50 -13.02 -15.17
N GLU A 143 8.33 -13.43 -14.21
CA GLU A 143 7.99 -14.56 -13.33
C GLU A 143 6.80 -14.22 -12.42
N LEU A 144 6.76 -13.00 -11.85
CA LEU A 144 5.61 -12.52 -11.08
C LEU A 144 4.33 -12.51 -11.92
N LYS A 145 4.39 -11.96 -13.14
CA LYS A 145 3.25 -11.91 -14.04
C LYS A 145 2.75 -13.30 -14.42
N ALA A 146 3.67 -14.20 -14.76
CA ALA A 146 3.37 -15.59 -15.09
C ALA A 146 2.73 -16.34 -13.91
N ALA A 147 3.17 -16.04 -12.67
CA ALA A 147 2.59 -16.59 -11.45
C ALA A 147 1.24 -15.92 -11.07
N GLY A 148 0.79 -14.90 -11.80
CA GLY A 148 -0.50 -14.23 -11.58
C GLY A 148 -0.46 -13.00 -10.66
N PHE A 149 0.74 -12.51 -10.27
CA PHE A 149 0.86 -11.26 -9.54
C PHE A 149 0.83 -10.05 -10.46
N ASN A 150 0.22 -8.97 -10.01
CA ASN A 150 0.17 -7.70 -10.73
C ASN A 150 0.71 -6.51 -9.92
N LEU A 151 1.12 -6.75 -8.67
CA LEU A 151 1.73 -5.75 -7.79
C LEU A 151 2.89 -6.40 -7.01
N ASN A 152 4.07 -5.81 -7.12
CA ASN A 152 5.21 -6.13 -6.28
C ASN A 152 5.37 -5.05 -5.19
N LEU A 153 5.35 -5.46 -3.91
CA LEU A 153 5.57 -4.57 -2.76
C LEU A 153 7.08 -4.26 -2.60
N ALA A 154 7.67 -3.76 -3.65
CA ALA A 154 9.07 -3.36 -3.82
C ALA A 154 9.11 -2.28 -4.93
N PRO A 155 10.20 -1.50 -5.07
CA PRO A 155 11.51 -1.64 -4.45
C PRO A 155 11.60 -1.01 -3.06
N VAL A 156 12.61 -1.43 -2.28
CA VAL A 156 13.09 -0.69 -1.12
C VAL A 156 13.95 0.47 -1.62
N VAL A 157 13.56 1.70 -1.25
CA VAL A 157 14.30 2.93 -1.58
C VAL A 157 14.92 3.59 -0.36
N ASP A 158 14.88 2.90 0.78
CA ASP A 158 15.61 3.28 1.99
C ASP A 158 17.11 3.28 1.75
N LEU A 159 17.84 4.21 2.37
CA LEU A 159 19.29 4.34 2.20
C LEU A 159 20.05 3.35 3.09
N GLY A 160 21.06 2.68 2.55
CA GLY A 160 21.90 1.72 3.28
C GLY A 160 23.12 2.34 3.92
N PHE A 161 23.01 3.49 4.58
CA PHE A 161 24.17 4.17 5.17
C PHE A 161 24.47 3.80 6.63
N GLU A 162 23.50 3.23 7.37
CA GLU A 162 23.66 2.85 8.78
C GLU A 162 23.97 1.35 8.93
N PRO A 163 25.24 0.96 9.22
CA PRO A 163 25.63 -0.44 9.29
C PRO A 163 24.92 -1.25 10.39
N LYS A 164 24.44 -0.58 11.45
CA LYS A 164 23.71 -1.23 12.55
C LYS A 164 22.22 -1.36 12.27
N ASN A 165 21.74 -0.89 11.11
CA ASN A 165 20.35 -1.03 10.74
C ASN A 165 19.97 -2.51 10.60
N PRO A 166 19.02 -3.02 11.42
CA PRO A 166 18.73 -4.46 11.49
C PRO A 166 17.90 -4.98 10.35
N ILE A 167 17.21 -4.09 9.60
CA ILE A 167 16.21 -4.49 8.62
C ILE A 167 16.56 -4.12 7.17
N VAL A 168 17.25 -3.02 6.94
CA VAL A 168 17.64 -2.57 5.60
C VAL A 168 19.08 -2.99 5.29
N TYR A 169 20.05 -2.48 6.08
CA TYR A 169 21.47 -2.72 5.84
C TYR A 169 21.88 -4.20 6.03
N LYS A 170 21.49 -4.78 7.16
CA LYS A 170 21.85 -6.17 7.52
C LYS A 170 21.50 -7.19 6.43
N TRP A 171 20.40 -6.97 5.72
CA TRP A 171 19.90 -7.90 4.71
C TRP A 171 20.22 -7.48 3.29
N GLY A 172 21.00 -6.38 3.11
CA GLY A 172 21.37 -5.87 1.79
C GLY A 172 20.16 -5.41 0.97
N ARG A 173 19.10 -4.90 1.62
CA ARG A 173 17.87 -4.48 0.94
C ARG A 173 17.99 -3.12 0.26
N ALA A 174 18.96 -2.28 0.64
CA ALA A 174 19.21 -0.99 -0.01
C ALA A 174 20.10 -1.15 -1.26
N PHE A 175 19.82 -0.40 -2.30
CA PHE A 175 20.67 -0.33 -3.50
C PHE A 175 22.01 0.38 -3.25
N GLY A 176 22.05 1.31 -2.29
CA GLY A 176 23.25 2.11 -2.01
C GLY A 176 23.10 2.93 -0.75
N LYS A 177 24.13 3.76 -0.48
CA LYS A 177 24.19 4.62 0.71
C LYS A 177 23.71 6.05 0.44
N ASP A 178 23.65 6.45 -0.82
CA ASP A 178 23.25 7.78 -1.24
C ASP A 178 21.97 7.73 -2.10
N GLY A 179 21.19 8.81 -2.05
CA GLY A 179 19.90 8.88 -2.68
C GLY A 179 19.92 8.82 -4.21
N ALA A 180 20.97 9.31 -4.85
CA ALA A 180 21.09 9.31 -6.31
C ALA A 180 21.30 7.88 -6.85
N THR A 181 22.20 7.13 -6.24
CA THR A 181 22.42 5.71 -6.55
C THR A 181 21.14 4.90 -6.33
N VAL A 182 20.47 5.10 -5.18
CA VAL A 182 19.21 4.38 -4.88
C VAL A 182 18.15 4.72 -5.93
N ALA A 183 18.00 5.98 -6.31
CA ALA A 183 17.03 6.39 -7.33
C ALA A 183 17.31 5.78 -8.71
N GLN A 184 18.58 5.66 -9.11
CA GLN A 184 18.96 5.04 -10.38
C GLN A 184 18.57 3.56 -10.46
N TYR A 185 18.88 2.78 -9.43
CA TYR A 185 18.56 1.35 -9.43
C TYR A 185 17.08 1.08 -9.16
N ALA A 186 16.41 1.91 -8.35
CA ALA A 186 14.97 1.85 -8.19
C ALA A 186 14.24 2.19 -9.51
N ALA A 187 14.74 3.14 -10.30
CA ALA A 187 14.22 3.41 -11.64
C ALA A 187 14.34 2.17 -12.55
N ALA A 188 15.49 1.51 -12.56
CA ALA A 188 15.71 0.27 -13.32
C ALA A 188 14.74 -0.84 -12.88
N PHE A 189 14.48 -0.94 -11.55
CA PHE A 189 13.50 -1.86 -10.99
C PHE A 189 12.08 -1.59 -11.54
N VAL A 190 11.63 -0.34 -11.45
CA VAL A 190 10.30 0.08 -11.91
C VAL A 190 10.13 -0.12 -13.42
N GLU A 191 11.11 0.30 -14.21
CA GLU A 191 11.08 0.16 -15.67
C GLU A 191 10.99 -1.31 -16.08
N GLY A 192 11.76 -2.19 -15.41
CA GLY A 192 11.72 -3.63 -15.64
C GLY A 192 10.33 -4.22 -15.34
N HIS A 193 9.69 -3.79 -14.23
CA HIS A 193 8.35 -4.23 -13.84
C HIS A 193 7.26 -3.71 -14.77
N ARG A 194 7.30 -2.42 -15.09
CA ARG A 194 6.32 -1.79 -16.00
C ARG A 194 6.32 -2.40 -17.40
N ALA A 195 7.50 -2.79 -17.90
CA ALA A 195 7.62 -3.49 -19.18
C ALA A 195 6.88 -4.83 -19.22
N GLN A 196 6.55 -5.40 -18.06
CA GLN A 196 5.80 -6.66 -17.92
C GLN A 196 4.35 -6.44 -17.41
N GLY A 197 3.91 -5.19 -17.23
CA GLY A 197 2.59 -4.86 -16.68
C GLY A 197 2.44 -5.31 -15.22
N VAL A 198 3.48 -5.11 -14.40
CA VAL A 198 3.48 -5.32 -12.95
C VAL A 198 3.72 -3.99 -12.27
N LEU A 199 2.84 -3.61 -11.36
CA LEU A 199 2.98 -2.40 -10.53
C LEU A 199 4.04 -2.61 -9.44
N THR A 200 4.55 -1.49 -8.91
CA THR A 200 5.57 -1.46 -7.86
C THR A 200 5.16 -0.55 -6.70
N ALA A 201 5.60 -0.87 -5.47
CA ALA A 201 5.37 -0.03 -4.29
C ALA A 201 6.71 0.35 -3.65
N HIS A 202 7.05 1.65 -3.72
CA HIS A 202 8.29 2.20 -3.16
C HIS A 202 8.18 2.33 -1.64
N LYS A 203 9.13 1.76 -0.91
CA LYS A 203 9.06 1.68 0.56
C LYS A 203 10.42 1.93 1.22
N HIS A 204 10.42 2.43 2.48
CA HIS A 204 9.29 2.72 3.39
C HIS A 204 9.29 4.23 3.68
N PHE A 205 8.35 4.98 3.12
CA PHE A 205 8.29 6.43 3.33
C PHE A 205 8.10 6.78 4.82
N PRO A 206 8.84 7.77 5.41
CA PRO A 206 9.75 8.73 4.79
C PRO A 206 11.24 8.30 4.77
N GLY A 207 11.55 7.03 4.84
CA GLY A 207 12.89 6.45 4.84
C GLY A 207 13.21 5.68 6.12
N HIS A 208 13.58 4.41 5.99
CA HIS A 208 13.87 3.49 7.09
C HIS A 208 15.39 3.22 7.27
N GLY A 209 16.23 3.90 6.47
CA GLY A 209 17.66 3.61 6.39
C GLY A 209 18.45 3.98 7.63
N SER A 210 17.97 4.97 8.42
CA SER A 210 18.65 5.52 9.59
C SER A 210 18.31 4.86 10.92
N THR A 211 17.49 3.80 10.94
CA THR A 211 17.00 3.20 12.19
C THR A 211 17.95 2.18 12.78
N TYR A 212 17.89 2.03 14.12
CA TYR A 212 18.52 0.95 14.88
C TYR A 212 17.50 -0.10 15.34
N VAL A 213 16.24 0.02 14.92
CA VAL A 213 15.11 -0.77 15.41
C VAL A 213 14.35 -1.34 14.23
N ASP A 214 13.85 -2.56 14.38
CA ASP A 214 12.95 -3.21 13.44
C ASP A 214 11.49 -2.82 13.74
N SER A 215 10.79 -2.26 12.75
CA SER A 215 9.38 -1.89 12.87
C SER A 215 8.43 -3.10 12.97
N HIS A 216 8.89 -4.31 12.65
CA HIS A 216 8.11 -5.53 12.89
C HIS A 216 7.98 -5.85 14.38
N ASP A 217 8.96 -5.44 15.20
CA ASP A 217 9.01 -5.79 16.62
C ASP A 217 8.44 -4.72 17.54
N ARG A 218 8.64 -3.44 17.20
CA ARG A 218 8.25 -2.31 18.07
C ARG A 218 8.17 -0.99 17.30
N PRO A 219 7.55 0.07 17.88
CA PRO A 219 7.55 1.41 17.30
C PRO A 219 8.96 1.93 17.07
N VAL A 220 9.15 2.66 15.97
CA VAL A 220 10.43 3.23 15.54
C VAL A 220 10.35 4.75 15.58
N ASP A 221 11.22 5.39 16.38
CA ASP A 221 11.41 6.84 16.37
C ASP A 221 12.65 7.22 15.56
N LEU A 222 12.43 7.93 14.46
CA LEU A 222 13.46 8.44 13.57
C LEU A 222 14.00 9.81 13.98
N THR A 223 13.38 10.48 14.96
CA THR A 223 13.69 11.88 15.31
C THR A 223 15.20 12.14 15.50
N PRO A 224 15.97 11.27 16.19
CA PRO A 224 17.38 11.51 16.41
C PRO A 224 18.30 11.15 15.23
N THR A 225 17.83 10.36 14.27
CA THR A 225 18.72 9.71 13.28
C THR A 225 18.37 10.00 11.84
N TRP A 226 17.12 10.39 11.55
CA TRP A 226 16.66 10.61 10.19
C TRP A 226 17.43 11.72 9.47
N ARG A 227 17.67 11.54 8.18
CA ARG A 227 18.38 12.47 7.32
C ARG A 227 17.50 12.91 6.14
N PRO A 228 17.59 14.19 5.73
CA PRO A 228 16.87 14.69 4.55
C PRO A 228 17.16 13.91 3.25
N ASP A 229 18.32 13.29 3.16
CA ASP A 229 18.75 12.47 2.02
C ASP A 229 17.83 11.26 1.78
N GLU A 230 17.14 10.77 2.82
CA GLU A 230 16.16 9.70 2.73
C GLU A 230 14.98 10.06 1.77
N LEU A 231 14.71 11.35 1.56
CA LEU A 231 13.69 11.79 0.61
C LEU A 231 14.18 11.92 -0.85
N VAL A 232 15.49 11.86 -1.08
CA VAL A 232 16.05 12.05 -2.43
C VAL A 232 15.51 11.04 -3.43
N PRO A 233 15.47 9.72 -3.13
CA PRO A 233 14.93 8.75 -4.07
C PRO A 233 13.45 9.01 -4.39
N PHE A 234 12.65 9.34 -3.39
CA PHE A 234 11.23 9.62 -3.58
C PHE A 234 11.02 10.86 -4.47
N ARG A 235 11.77 11.94 -4.23
CA ARG A 235 11.69 13.17 -5.04
C ARG A 235 12.11 12.96 -6.49
N ASP A 236 13.25 12.30 -6.70
CA ASP A 236 13.77 12.03 -8.05
C ASP A 236 12.78 11.16 -8.85
N LEU A 237 12.35 10.05 -8.26
CA LEU A 237 11.45 9.13 -8.93
C LEU A 237 10.05 9.72 -9.15
N ALA A 238 9.53 10.55 -8.22
CA ALA A 238 8.29 11.27 -8.41
C ALA A 238 8.37 12.25 -9.58
N LYS A 239 9.45 13.06 -9.64
CA LYS A 239 9.71 14.00 -10.74
C LYS A 239 9.79 13.29 -12.10
N ARG A 240 10.35 12.09 -12.14
CA ARG A 240 10.47 11.26 -13.37
C ARG A 240 9.22 10.46 -13.69
N GLY A 241 8.16 10.52 -12.86
CA GLY A 241 6.95 9.71 -13.04
C GLY A 241 7.20 8.20 -12.85
N LEU A 242 8.22 7.82 -12.10
CA LEU A 242 8.66 6.44 -11.89
C LEU A 242 8.22 5.88 -10.51
N ILE A 243 7.10 6.36 -9.98
CA ILE A 243 6.45 5.78 -8.80
C ILE A 243 5.05 5.32 -9.19
N ASP A 244 4.71 4.06 -8.91
CA ASP A 244 3.35 3.56 -9.04
C ASP A 244 2.58 3.76 -7.75
N ILE A 245 3.14 3.27 -6.64
CA ILE A 245 2.60 3.38 -5.28
C ILE A 245 3.75 3.79 -4.34
N VAL A 246 3.48 4.66 -3.37
CA VAL A 246 4.35 4.85 -2.21
C VAL A 246 3.76 4.06 -1.04
N MET A 247 4.57 3.19 -0.42
CA MET A 247 4.22 2.55 0.83
C MET A 247 4.87 3.32 2.00
N SER A 248 4.04 3.83 2.92
CA SER A 248 4.51 4.46 4.14
C SER A 248 4.89 3.42 5.20
N GLY A 249 5.94 3.66 5.96
CA GLY A 249 6.35 2.80 7.06
C GLY A 249 5.73 3.19 8.41
N HIS A 250 5.82 2.30 9.39
CA HIS A 250 5.43 2.58 10.78
C HIS A 250 6.54 3.35 11.51
N LEU A 251 6.87 4.51 10.96
CA LEU A 251 8.03 5.33 11.30
C LEU A 251 7.55 6.66 11.88
N THR A 252 7.97 6.97 13.10
CA THR A 252 7.61 8.18 13.82
C THR A 252 8.74 9.20 13.75
N HIS A 253 8.42 10.49 13.57
CA HIS A 253 9.36 11.58 13.66
C HIS A 253 8.64 12.82 14.16
N ALA A 254 9.19 13.49 15.20
CA ALA A 254 8.52 14.60 15.88
C ALA A 254 8.00 15.69 14.91
N LYS A 255 8.84 16.15 13.97
CA LYS A 255 8.46 17.20 13.01
C LYS A 255 7.80 16.68 11.74
N LEU A 256 8.35 15.62 11.12
CA LEU A 256 7.89 15.16 9.80
C LEU A 256 6.52 14.48 9.87
N THR A 257 6.29 13.71 10.93
CA THR A 257 5.05 12.94 11.09
C THR A 257 4.17 13.45 12.24
N GLY A 258 4.59 14.51 12.92
CA GLY A 258 3.85 15.07 14.06
C GLY A 258 3.77 14.09 15.25
N GLY A 259 4.78 13.24 15.42
CA GLY A 259 4.84 12.27 16.52
C GLY A 259 3.95 11.01 16.33
N LEU A 260 3.30 10.85 15.18
CA LEU A 260 2.55 9.63 14.82
C LEU A 260 3.38 8.75 13.86
N PRO A 261 3.12 7.44 13.76
CA PRO A 261 3.62 6.64 12.65
C PRO A 261 3.22 7.25 11.31
N ALA A 262 4.11 7.26 10.31
CA ALA A 262 3.81 7.86 9.00
C ALA A 262 2.55 7.26 8.35
N THR A 263 2.25 5.98 8.60
CA THR A 263 1.02 5.29 8.21
C THR A 263 -0.26 5.88 8.82
N LEU A 264 -0.16 6.66 9.90
CA LEU A 264 -1.31 7.27 10.59
C LEU A 264 -1.27 8.80 10.56
N SER A 265 -0.29 9.40 9.86
CA SER A 265 0.08 10.80 9.98
C SER A 265 -0.39 11.66 8.81
N PRO A 266 -1.30 12.63 9.03
CA PRO A 266 -1.61 13.65 8.03
C PRO A 266 -0.38 14.51 7.65
N SER A 267 0.56 14.72 8.58
CA SER A 267 1.80 15.48 8.31
C SER A 267 2.72 14.72 7.35
N ALA A 268 2.85 13.39 7.50
CA ALA A 268 3.59 12.57 6.56
C ALA A 268 2.98 12.63 5.15
N MET A 269 1.65 12.61 5.05
CA MET A 269 0.97 12.74 3.75
C MET A 269 1.14 14.13 3.15
N ARG A 270 1.13 15.20 3.94
CA ARG A 270 1.47 16.55 3.42
C ARG A 270 2.90 16.61 2.91
N LEU A 271 3.88 16.06 3.65
CA LEU A 271 5.27 15.96 3.20
C LEU A 271 5.37 15.24 1.85
N LEU A 272 4.69 14.11 1.70
CA LEU A 272 4.68 13.33 0.45
C LEU A 272 4.03 14.10 -0.70
N ARG A 273 2.90 14.75 -0.45
CA ARG A 273 2.14 15.46 -1.50
C ARG A 273 2.78 16.78 -1.91
N GLN A 274 3.26 17.59 -0.92
CA GLN A 274 3.74 18.96 -1.15
C GLN A 274 5.24 19.02 -1.40
N ASP A 275 6.05 18.35 -0.58
CA ASP A 275 7.52 18.47 -0.65
C ASP A 275 8.16 17.45 -1.60
N VAL A 276 7.61 16.21 -1.67
CA VAL A 276 8.04 15.19 -2.62
C VAL A 276 7.35 15.36 -3.97
N GLY A 277 6.13 15.90 -3.99
CA GLY A 277 5.35 16.14 -5.21
C GLY A 277 4.64 14.90 -5.76
N PHE A 278 4.46 13.84 -4.95
CA PHE A 278 3.79 12.62 -5.40
C PHE A 278 2.28 12.68 -5.20
N ASN A 279 1.53 12.58 -6.29
CA ASN A 279 0.06 12.66 -6.29
C ASN A 279 -0.65 11.32 -6.62
N GLY A 280 0.11 10.24 -6.82
CA GLY A 280 -0.42 8.90 -7.04
C GLY A 280 -0.94 8.21 -5.77
N ALA A 281 -1.24 6.92 -5.88
CA ALA A 281 -1.77 6.13 -4.77
C ALA A 281 -0.73 5.89 -3.67
N VAL A 282 -1.18 5.97 -2.41
CA VAL A 282 -0.37 5.70 -1.22
C VAL A 282 -0.95 4.51 -0.48
N MET A 283 -0.09 3.56 -0.15
CA MET A 283 -0.42 2.36 0.63
C MET A 283 0.17 2.45 2.03
N THR A 284 -0.51 1.91 3.03
CA THR A 284 0.11 1.67 4.34
C THR A 284 1.02 0.45 4.27
N ASP A 285 2.07 0.39 5.11
CA ASP A 285 2.60 -0.89 5.55
C ASP A 285 1.53 -1.65 6.34
N ASP A 286 1.76 -2.93 6.65
CA ASP A 286 0.77 -3.78 7.30
C ASP A 286 0.36 -3.26 8.68
N LEU A 287 -0.89 -2.78 8.80
CA LEU A 287 -1.40 -2.23 10.06
C LEU A 287 -1.57 -3.29 11.16
N ASP A 288 -1.41 -4.57 10.85
CA ASP A 288 -1.43 -5.66 11.84
C ASP A 288 -0.06 -5.88 12.51
N MET A 289 0.98 -5.11 12.10
CA MET A 289 2.30 -5.18 12.73
C MET A 289 2.30 -4.65 14.17
N LYS A 290 3.18 -5.20 15.01
CA LYS A 290 3.30 -4.83 16.44
C LYS A 290 3.58 -3.34 16.65
N ALA A 291 4.31 -2.67 15.74
CA ALA A 291 4.56 -1.23 15.80
C ALA A 291 3.27 -0.40 15.86
N ILE A 292 2.17 -0.88 15.28
CA ILE A 292 0.85 -0.24 15.33
C ILE A 292 0.00 -0.85 16.44
N ARG A 293 -0.09 -2.20 16.48
CA ARG A 293 -1.01 -2.92 17.37
C ARG A 293 -0.69 -2.75 18.85
N SER A 294 0.54 -2.36 19.20
CA SER A 294 0.91 -2.05 20.59
C SER A 294 0.26 -0.76 21.14
N SER A 295 -0.22 0.13 20.27
CA SER A 295 -0.70 1.46 20.68
C SER A 295 -2.08 1.82 20.12
N PHE A 296 -2.55 1.11 19.09
CA PHE A 296 -3.83 1.40 18.40
C PHE A 296 -4.65 0.13 18.22
N SER A 297 -5.97 0.24 18.32
CA SER A 297 -6.85 -0.80 17.82
C SER A 297 -6.76 -0.85 16.29
N LEU A 298 -7.12 -1.98 15.69
CA LEU A 298 -7.04 -2.11 14.23
C LEU A 298 -8.01 -1.15 13.54
N GLU A 299 -9.22 -1.01 14.08
CA GLU A 299 -10.23 -0.09 13.56
C GLU A 299 -9.78 1.37 13.65
N ASP A 300 -9.18 1.79 14.77
CA ASP A 300 -8.64 3.15 14.92
C ASP A 300 -7.48 3.39 13.95
N ALA A 301 -6.58 2.42 13.78
CA ALA A 301 -5.48 2.50 12.82
C ALA A 301 -6.00 2.64 11.37
N ILE A 302 -6.99 1.85 10.96
CA ILE A 302 -7.63 1.93 9.65
C ILE A 302 -8.23 3.33 9.43
N VAL A 303 -9.04 3.82 10.37
CA VAL A 303 -9.67 5.14 10.27
C VAL A 303 -8.64 6.25 10.18
N ARG A 304 -7.60 6.23 11.02
CA ARG A 304 -6.52 7.21 10.99
C ARG A 304 -5.75 7.18 9.68
N SER A 305 -5.45 6.00 9.16
CA SER A 305 -4.74 5.86 7.86
C SER A 305 -5.55 6.46 6.72
N VAL A 306 -6.83 6.14 6.64
CA VAL A 306 -7.73 6.74 5.64
C VAL A 306 -7.81 8.24 5.85
N SER A 307 -8.06 8.72 7.07
CA SER A 307 -8.15 10.14 7.40
C SER A 307 -6.84 10.90 7.09
N ALA A 308 -5.69 10.26 7.23
CA ALA A 308 -4.40 10.83 6.88
C ALA A 308 -4.21 11.02 5.37
N GLY A 309 -4.90 10.24 4.52
CA GLY A 309 -4.83 10.34 3.06
C GLY A 309 -4.21 9.13 2.36
N HIS A 310 -4.19 7.96 3.01
CA HIS A 310 -3.85 6.70 2.36
C HIS A 310 -4.99 6.20 1.49
N ASP A 311 -4.63 5.64 0.35
CA ASP A 311 -5.57 5.13 -0.67
C ASP A 311 -5.73 3.61 -0.59
N LEU A 312 -4.69 2.89 -0.16
CA LEU A 312 -4.67 1.44 0.02
C LEU A 312 -4.26 1.10 1.46
N ILE A 313 -5.03 0.24 2.09
CA ILE A 313 -4.85 -0.18 3.48
C ILE A 313 -4.46 -1.65 3.50
N LEU A 314 -3.21 -1.94 3.84
CA LEU A 314 -2.70 -3.30 3.93
C LEU A 314 -2.98 -3.88 5.32
N LEU A 315 -3.57 -5.07 5.33
CA LEU A 315 -3.98 -5.80 6.53
C LEU A 315 -3.61 -7.28 6.34
N SER A 316 -2.58 -7.75 7.01
CA SER A 316 -2.19 -9.18 6.91
C SER A 316 -3.27 -10.12 7.45
N ASN A 317 -4.10 -9.66 8.37
CA ASN A 317 -5.13 -10.47 9.03
C ASN A 317 -4.57 -11.78 9.58
N SER A 318 -3.35 -11.73 10.12
CA SER A 318 -2.56 -12.92 10.47
C SER A 318 -2.41 -13.14 11.98
N LEU A 319 -2.37 -12.06 12.79
CA LEU A 319 -2.22 -12.16 14.24
C LEU A 319 -3.50 -12.69 14.92
N GLN A 320 -4.63 -12.18 14.50
CA GLN A 320 -5.95 -12.58 14.98
C GLN A 320 -6.90 -12.62 13.78
N PRO A 321 -6.91 -13.72 12.99
CA PRO A 321 -7.71 -13.81 11.78
C PRO A 321 -9.20 -13.57 12.06
N ASP A 322 -9.75 -12.58 11.36
CA ASP A 322 -11.17 -12.18 11.48
C ASP A 322 -11.82 -12.17 10.09
N ASP A 323 -12.73 -13.08 9.86
CA ASP A 323 -13.47 -13.17 8.60
C ASP A 323 -14.38 -11.96 8.35
N MET A 324 -14.75 -11.23 9.42
CA MET A 324 -15.59 -10.03 9.33
C MET A 324 -14.76 -8.74 9.19
N LEU A 325 -13.43 -8.84 9.15
CA LEU A 325 -12.56 -7.67 9.07
C LEU A 325 -12.91 -6.70 7.93
N PRO A 326 -13.21 -7.15 6.68
CA PRO A 326 -13.60 -6.23 5.62
C PRO A 326 -14.85 -5.40 5.96
N GLN A 327 -15.88 -6.05 6.51
CA GLN A 327 -17.12 -5.38 6.87
C GLN A 327 -16.92 -4.42 8.05
N LYS A 328 -16.14 -4.81 9.07
CA LYS A 328 -15.79 -3.95 10.21
C LYS A 328 -14.99 -2.73 9.75
N ALA A 329 -13.99 -2.92 8.87
CA ALA A 329 -13.20 -1.84 8.31
C ALA A 329 -14.07 -0.82 7.55
N VAL A 330 -14.93 -1.31 6.65
CA VAL A 330 -15.87 -0.45 5.89
C VAL A 330 -16.80 0.30 6.83
N ALA A 331 -17.39 -0.37 7.84
CA ALA A 331 -18.28 0.27 8.79
C ALA A 331 -17.56 1.35 9.61
N ALA A 332 -16.33 1.09 10.07
CA ALA A 332 -15.53 2.05 10.84
C ALA A 332 -15.19 3.30 10.03
N VAL A 333 -14.74 3.14 8.77
CA VAL A 333 -14.41 4.25 7.87
C VAL A 333 -15.68 5.06 7.55
N LYS A 334 -16.80 4.40 7.25
CA LYS A 334 -18.09 5.04 6.98
C LYS A 334 -18.58 5.87 8.17
N ALA A 335 -18.52 5.30 9.39
CA ALA A 335 -18.86 6.01 10.61
C ALA A 335 -17.95 7.24 10.84
N ALA A 336 -16.64 7.11 10.55
CA ALA A 336 -15.69 8.19 10.66
C ALA A 336 -15.96 9.31 9.65
N ALA A 337 -16.34 8.98 8.41
CA ALA A 337 -16.75 9.94 7.39
C ALA A 337 -18.02 10.69 7.79
N ALA A 338 -19.04 9.98 8.29
CA ALA A 338 -20.28 10.57 8.79
C ALA A 338 -20.04 11.51 9.99
N ALA A 339 -19.05 11.20 10.82
CA ALA A 339 -18.61 12.05 11.96
C ALA A 339 -17.67 13.21 11.54
N GLY A 340 -17.40 13.42 10.26
CA GLY A 340 -16.51 14.48 9.76
C GLY A 340 -15.02 14.27 10.04
N ARG A 341 -14.60 13.06 10.44
CA ARG A 341 -13.18 12.72 10.67
C ARG A 341 -12.41 12.44 9.39
N ILE A 342 -13.09 12.19 8.30
CA ILE A 342 -12.54 12.02 6.96
C ILE A 342 -13.05 13.19 6.11
N ALA A 343 -12.15 13.85 5.40
CA ALA A 343 -12.52 15.03 4.62
C ALA A 343 -13.49 14.66 3.48
N PRO A 344 -14.45 15.54 3.15
CA PRO A 344 -15.34 15.34 2.01
C PRO A 344 -14.54 15.12 0.71
N GLY A 345 -14.99 14.19 -0.13
CA GLY A 345 -14.34 13.86 -1.40
C GLY A 345 -13.04 13.04 -1.30
N GLN A 346 -12.55 12.73 -0.09
CA GLN A 346 -11.29 11.99 0.08
C GLN A 346 -11.42 10.52 -0.37
N ILE A 347 -12.53 9.88 -0.07
CA ILE A 347 -12.79 8.48 -0.47
C ILE A 347 -12.89 8.38 -1.99
N GLU A 348 -13.56 9.33 -2.63
CA GLU A 348 -13.69 9.43 -4.09
C GLU A 348 -12.33 9.65 -4.76
N GLN A 349 -11.48 10.53 -4.19
CA GLN A 349 -10.11 10.73 -4.69
C GLN A 349 -9.28 9.45 -4.59
N SER A 350 -9.40 8.72 -3.49
CA SER A 350 -8.74 7.41 -3.32
C SER A 350 -9.25 6.40 -4.34
N ALA A 351 -10.55 6.33 -4.57
CA ALA A 351 -11.15 5.45 -5.59
C ALA A 351 -10.64 5.78 -7.00
N GLN A 352 -10.48 7.07 -7.34
CA GLN A 352 -9.92 7.50 -8.62
C GLN A 352 -8.46 7.07 -8.79
N ARG A 353 -7.60 7.24 -7.76
CA ARG A 353 -6.20 6.80 -7.80
C ARG A 353 -6.09 5.26 -7.93
N ILE A 354 -6.92 4.52 -7.21
CA ILE A 354 -6.97 3.06 -7.30
C ILE A 354 -7.44 2.61 -8.70
N ALA A 355 -8.45 3.26 -9.26
CA ALA A 355 -8.92 2.98 -10.61
C ALA A 355 -7.82 3.22 -11.67
N ALA A 356 -7.08 4.33 -11.53
CA ALA A 356 -5.94 4.64 -12.41
C ALA A 356 -4.82 3.59 -12.32
N LEU A 357 -4.54 3.05 -11.12
CA LEU A 357 -3.59 1.93 -10.97
C LEU A 357 -4.07 0.67 -11.68
N ARG A 358 -5.34 0.28 -11.46
CA ARG A 358 -5.91 -0.94 -12.04
C ARG A 358 -6.01 -0.93 -13.56
N ALA A 359 -6.15 0.26 -14.14
CA ALA A 359 -6.15 0.41 -15.60
C ALA A 359 -4.80 0.03 -16.25
N ARG A 360 -3.74 -0.13 -15.46
CA ARG A 360 -2.37 -0.42 -15.92
C ARG A 360 -1.98 -1.90 -15.80
N VAL A 361 -2.85 -2.77 -15.29
CA VAL A 361 -2.56 -4.20 -15.02
C VAL A 361 -3.58 -5.15 -15.61
#